data_f4421297d39e962aaf11e2ca54112409
#
_entry.id   f4421297d39e962aaf11e2ca54112409
#
_cell.length_a   1.000
_cell.length_b   1.000
_cell.length_c   1.000
_cell.angle_alpha   90.00
_cell.angle_beta   90.00
_cell.angle_gamma   90.00
#
_symmetry.space_group_name_H-M   'P 1'
#
loop_
_entity.id
_entity.type
_entity.pdbx_description
1 polymer ?
#
loop_
_entity_poly.entity_id
_entity_poly.type
_entity_poly.pdbx_seq_one_letter_code
_entity_poly.pdbx_strand_id
1 'polypeptide(L)'
;MKKVLVVGAGIGGLCTAIRLLNKGYDVTILEKENRVGGKVNIKIKNGARFDLTASVLMTPKIYTDIFSEVGKDYRDYFEMIKIDPIYKVNYYDKNSYKYYSELGKMVEELENLEEGLSIHYLEFLYKSFEKYLNSKKYFLDKPMINKEEILKLKTITKFLESNPFITTSDYLKSIIKNQYLLNYLIFQSMYIGVNPYKNSSLYTLIPAISHIYGLWYIKGGFYNYIEALKKLILELGGKIYVNTEVEKIVINKGKVIGVRTNRENYKSDIIVCNADYPYAIKNLIRNKDYKEIEKQDYSCSVFIMYLGLNKKYKDLQVHNIYINKNFKKSIQDAFKGKLPKYPSLYLYYPSKIDETISGKFASILNVMVRVPNLKDSNIIWNKDTVQKFRNRIIKELKNIDGLENIENDILYESYLTPIHLKHKFYAHNGTAFGLSHKLNQTAYFRPHIKDDNIKGLYYIGSSTHPGNGVSVIIDGSKIVADEICKG
;
A
#
# COMPACT_ATOMS: atom_id res chain seq x y z
N MET A 1 -31.14 -2.89 -15.87
CA MET A 1 -29.86 -2.49 -15.29
C MET A 1 -28.69 -3.09 -16.09
N LYS A 2 -27.65 -2.33 -16.41
CA LYS A 2 -26.42 -2.89 -17.01
C LYS A 2 -25.71 -3.75 -15.95
N LYS A 3 -25.27 -4.95 -16.35
CA LYS A 3 -24.55 -5.89 -15.47
C LYS A 3 -23.07 -5.61 -15.48
N VAL A 4 -22.43 -5.63 -14.32
CA VAL A 4 -20.98 -5.50 -14.16
C VAL A 4 -20.44 -6.68 -13.35
N LEU A 5 -19.38 -7.31 -13.85
CA LEU A 5 -18.61 -8.29 -13.11
C LEU A 5 -17.31 -7.65 -12.61
N VAL A 6 -17.03 -7.83 -11.33
CA VAL A 6 -15.76 -7.42 -10.71
C VAL A 6 -14.94 -8.67 -10.43
N VAL A 7 -13.75 -8.77 -11.02
CA VAL A 7 -12.82 -9.89 -10.85
C VAL A 7 -11.84 -9.56 -9.73
N GLY A 8 -12.02 -10.18 -8.57
CA GLY A 8 -11.22 -9.98 -7.36
C GLY A 8 -11.82 -8.95 -6.41
N ALA A 9 -12.04 -9.37 -5.16
CA ALA A 9 -12.57 -8.57 -4.06
C ALA A 9 -11.47 -7.86 -3.25
N GLY A 10 -10.42 -7.37 -3.90
CA GLY A 10 -9.47 -6.45 -3.29
C GLY A 10 -10.07 -5.06 -3.11
N ILE A 11 -9.37 -4.15 -2.40
CA ILE A 11 -9.87 -2.82 -2.06
C ILE A 11 -10.38 -2.03 -3.28
N GLY A 12 -9.68 -2.12 -4.42
CA GLY A 12 -10.08 -1.45 -5.67
C GLY A 12 -11.39 -1.99 -6.22
N GLY A 13 -11.55 -3.33 -6.25
CA GLY A 13 -12.77 -3.99 -6.70
C GLY A 13 -13.97 -3.66 -5.82
N LEU A 14 -13.79 -3.71 -4.49
CA LEU A 14 -14.85 -3.38 -3.53
C LEU A 14 -15.31 -1.92 -3.66
N CYS A 15 -14.36 -0.96 -3.72
CA CYS A 15 -14.69 0.46 -3.85
C CYS A 15 -15.32 0.80 -5.20
N THR A 16 -14.88 0.17 -6.29
CA THR A 16 -15.51 0.35 -7.62
C THR A 16 -16.93 -0.21 -7.62
N ALA A 17 -17.13 -1.37 -6.99
CA ALA A 17 -18.46 -1.99 -6.88
C ALA A 17 -19.46 -1.09 -6.15
N ILE A 18 -19.08 -0.50 -5.00
CA ILE A 18 -19.93 0.42 -4.23
C ILE A 18 -20.37 1.60 -5.12
N ARG A 19 -19.43 2.22 -5.82
CA ARG A 19 -19.73 3.38 -6.68
C ARG A 19 -20.62 3.02 -7.86
N LEU A 20 -20.45 1.84 -8.45
CA LEU A 20 -21.30 1.37 -9.55
C LEU A 20 -22.72 0.99 -9.07
N LEU A 21 -22.84 0.35 -7.90
CA LEU A 21 -24.13 0.10 -7.26
C LEU A 21 -24.88 1.40 -7.01
N ASN A 22 -24.22 2.42 -6.47
CA ASN A 22 -24.80 3.75 -6.26
C ASN A 22 -25.27 4.43 -7.55
N LYS A 23 -24.67 4.06 -8.70
CA LYS A 23 -25.04 4.54 -10.04
C LYS A 23 -26.09 3.64 -10.73
N GLY A 24 -26.66 2.66 -10.02
CA GLY A 24 -27.76 1.80 -10.49
C GLY A 24 -27.31 0.63 -11.37
N TYR A 25 -26.05 0.20 -11.33
CA TYR A 25 -25.61 -1.03 -11.99
C TYR A 25 -25.92 -2.27 -11.15
N ASP A 26 -26.17 -3.43 -11.80
CA ASP A 26 -26.22 -4.74 -11.14
C ASP A 26 -24.80 -5.29 -11.05
N VAL A 27 -24.21 -5.30 -9.84
CA VAL A 27 -22.80 -5.63 -9.64
C VAL A 27 -22.64 -6.97 -8.95
N THR A 28 -21.83 -7.84 -9.55
CA THR A 28 -21.40 -9.12 -8.97
C THR A 28 -19.89 -9.17 -8.86
N ILE A 29 -19.39 -9.48 -7.66
CA ILE A 29 -17.96 -9.63 -7.36
C ILE A 29 -17.62 -11.11 -7.25
N LEU A 30 -16.56 -11.54 -7.94
CA LEU A 30 -16.05 -12.91 -7.93
C LEU A 30 -14.65 -12.92 -7.28
N GLU A 31 -14.50 -13.65 -6.16
CA GLU A 31 -13.28 -13.73 -5.38
C GLU A 31 -12.81 -15.19 -5.25
N LYS A 32 -11.55 -15.44 -5.57
CA LYS A 32 -10.97 -16.79 -5.52
C LYS A 32 -10.77 -17.33 -4.09
N GLU A 33 -10.44 -16.43 -3.16
CA GLU A 33 -10.21 -16.80 -1.76
C GLU A 33 -11.54 -16.99 -1.01
N ASN A 34 -11.47 -17.57 0.19
CA ASN A 34 -12.64 -17.76 1.06
C ASN A 34 -13.08 -16.47 1.78
N ARG A 35 -12.38 -15.35 1.56
CA ARG A 35 -12.70 -14.03 2.12
C ARG A 35 -12.24 -12.90 1.22
N VAL A 36 -12.95 -11.78 1.30
CA VAL A 36 -12.63 -10.54 0.57
C VAL A 36 -11.42 -9.82 1.15
N GLY A 37 -10.89 -8.80 0.45
CA GLY A 37 -9.86 -7.87 0.92
C GLY A 37 -8.55 -7.93 0.15
N GLY A 38 -8.28 -9.03 -0.57
CA GLY A 38 -7.02 -9.18 -1.31
C GLY A 38 -5.81 -9.05 -0.37
N LYS A 39 -4.90 -8.11 -0.66
CA LYS A 39 -3.71 -7.85 0.20
C LYS A 39 -4.07 -7.17 1.52
N VAL A 40 -5.14 -6.37 1.59
CA VAL A 40 -5.69 -5.84 2.86
C VAL A 40 -6.50 -6.96 3.50
N ASN A 41 -5.81 -7.82 4.23
CA ASN A 41 -6.38 -9.04 4.80
C ASN A 41 -5.82 -9.30 6.19
N ILE A 42 -6.26 -10.36 6.82
CA ILE A 42 -5.98 -10.70 8.20
C ILE A 42 -5.46 -12.13 8.32
N LYS A 43 -4.55 -12.34 9.25
CA LYS A 43 -4.15 -13.65 9.75
C LYS A 43 -4.68 -13.82 11.18
N ILE A 44 -5.38 -14.92 11.43
CA ILE A 44 -5.96 -15.21 12.74
C ILE A 44 -5.18 -16.37 13.37
N LYS A 45 -4.77 -16.22 14.62
CA LYS A 45 -4.14 -17.27 15.42
C LYS A 45 -4.47 -17.08 16.90
N ASN A 46 -5.03 -18.12 17.53
CA ASN A 46 -5.41 -18.10 18.95
C ASN A 46 -6.30 -16.87 19.31
N GLY A 47 -7.22 -16.49 18.42
CA GLY A 47 -8.05 -15.29 18.56
C GLY A 47 -7.36 -13.98 18.22
N ALA A 48 -6.03 -13.94 18.11
CA ALA A 48 -5.32 -12.76 17.70
C ALA A 48 -5.50 -12.46 16.20
N ARG A 49 -5.57 -11.16 15.86
CA ARG A 49 -5.86 -10.64 14.52
C ARG A 49 -4.67 -9.83 14.03
N PHE A 50 -3.86 -10.41 13.15
CA PHE A 50 -2.71 -9.74 12.55
C PHE A 50 -3.09 -9.16 11.19
N ASP A 51 -3.02 -7.83 11.02
CA ASP A 51 -3.13 -7.22 9.70
C ASP A 51 -2.02 -7.73 8.79
N LEU A 52 -2.37 -8.19 7.58
CA LEU A 52 -1.46 -8.99 6.77
C LEU A 52 -0.39 -8.12 6.08
N THR A 53 -0.75 -6.99 5.49
CA THR A 53 0.23 -6.14 4.77
C THR A 53 0.04 -4.65 5.03
N ALA A 54 -1.19 -4.16 5.00
CA ALA A 54 -1.52 -2.75 5.20
C ALA A 54 -1.66 -2.45 6.69
N SER A 55 -0.99 -1.40 7.15
CA SER A 55 -1.01 -0.96 8.55
C SER A 55 -1.00 0.57 8.67
N VAL A 56 -0.54 1.29 7.63
CA VAL A 56 -0.43 2.75 7.64
C VAL A 56 -1.65 3.34 6.92
N LEU A 57 -2.51 4.03 7.67
CA LEU A 57 -3.68 4.72 7.15
C LEU A 57 -3.44 6.23 7.20
N MET A 58 -3.26 6.82 6.03
CA MET A 58 -3.14 8.27 5.82
C MET A 58 -4.40 8.78 5.11
N THR A 59 -4.62 10.10 5.13
CA THR A 59 -5.74 10.73 4.40
C THR A 59 -7.12 10.14 4.76
N PRO A 60 -7.55 10.24 6.04
CA PRO A 60 -8.73 9.54 6.57
C PRO A 60 -10.00 9.85 5.78
N LYS A 61 -10.14 11.07 5.25
CA LYS A 61 -11.29 11.48 4.46
C LYS A 61 -11.56 10.56 3.26
N ILE A 62 -10.53 10.05 2.59
CA ILE A 62 -10.69 9.15 1.44
C ILE A 62 -11.40 7.84 1.84
N TYR A 63 -11.16 7.37 3.06
CA TYR A 63 -11.79 6.14 3.58
C TYR A 63 -13.24 6.37 4.01
N THR A 64 -13.57 7.56 4.49
CA THR A 64 -14.93 7.89 4.95
C THR A 64 -15.83 8.36 3.81
N ASP A 65 -15.28 9.04 2.81
CA ASP A 65 -16.03 9.60 1.70
C ASP A 65 -16.82 8.54 0.90
N ILE A 66 -16.29 7.32 0.79
CA ILE A 66 -17.00 6.24 0.08
C ILE A 66 -18.35 5.88 0.71
N PHE A 67 -18.50 6.09 2.02
CA PHE A 67 -19.78 5.91 2.73
C PHE A 67 -20.69 7.10 2.50
N SER A 68 -20.19 8.32 2.64
CA SER A 68 -20.99 9.53 2.40
C SER A 68 -21.41 9.68 0.93
N GLU A 69 -20.62 9.20 -0.04
CA GLU A 69 -20.99 9.16 -1.47
C GLU A 69 -22.28 8.36 -1.71
N VAL A 70 -22.63 7.43 -0.83
CA VAL A 70 -23.84 6.59 -0.92
C VAL A 70 -24.87 6.91 0.18
N GLY A 71 -24.75 8.07 0.84
CA GLY A 71 -25.69 8.54 1.86
C GLY A 71 -25.61 7.79 3.20
N LYS A 72 -24.46 7.19 3.52
CA LYS A 72 -24.22 6.46 4.78
C LYS A 72 -23.21 7.18 5.66
N ASP A 73 -23.34 7.03 6.97
CA ASP A 73 -22.35 7.47 7.93
C ASP A 73 -21.36 6.34 8.18
N TYR A 74 -20.05 6.59 7.99
CA TYR A 74 -19.01 5.59 8.23
C TYR A 74 -18.96 5.10 9.69
N ARG A 75 -19.43 5.94 10.66
CA ARG A 75 -19.46 5.62 12.09
C ARG A 75 -20.38 4.44 12.42
N ASP A 76 -21.35 4.13 11.56
CA ASP A 76 -22.22 2.94 11.68
C ASP A 76 -21.51 1.64 11.25
N TYR A 77 -20.29 1.76 10.71
CA TYR A 77 -19.54 0.63 10.14
C TYR A 77 -18.23 0.37 10.84
N PHE A 78 -17.49 1.41 11.24
CA PHE A 78 -16.20 1.29 11.91
C PHE A 78 -15.83 2.54 12.71
N GLU A 79 -14.95 2.36 13.69
CA GLU A 79 -14.38 3.42 14.50
C GLU A 79 -12.96 3.74 14.03
N MET A 80 -12.63 5.04 13.86
CA MET A 80 -11.29 5.52 13.53
C MET A 80 -10.67 6.24 14.72
N ILE A 81 -9.44 5.89 15.04
CA ILE A 81 -8.65 6.47 16.14
C ILE A 81 -7.44 7.17 15.54
N LYS A 82 -7.25 8.46 15.87
CA LYS A 82 -6.04 9.21 15.48
C LYS A 82 -4.85 8.71 16.31
N ILE A 83 -3.73 8.46 15.66
CA ILE A 83 -2.50 7.98 16.30
C ILE A 83 -1.62 9.19 16.63
N ASP A 84 -1.17 9.29 17.89
CA ASP A 84 -0.24 10.30 18.36
C ASP A 84 0.68 9.72 19.45
N PRO A 85 2.00 9.74 19.31
CA PRO A 85 2.78 10.16 18.13
C PRO A 85 2.53 9.26 16.91
N ILE A 86 2.71 9.82 15.71
CA ILE A 86 2.55 9.05 14.47
C ILE A 86 3.65 8.00 14.29
N TYR A 87 4.89 8.30 14.76
CA TYR A 87 6.01 7.37 14.81
C TYR A 87 6.88 7.58 16.04
N LYS A 88 7.48 6.46 16.51
CA LYS A 88 8.72 6.48 17.29
C LYS A 88 9.82 5.90 16.41
N VAL A 89 10.94 6.61 16.29
CA VAL A 89 12.08 6.17 15.49
C VAL A 89 13.26 5.92 16.41
N ASN A 90 13.76 4.70 16.39
CA ASN A 90 14.92 4.26 17.14
C ASN A 90 16.12 4.15 16.19
N TYR A 91 17.28 4.62 16.61
CA TYR A 91 18.49 4.62 15.81
C TYR A 91 19.53 3.67 16.40
N TYR A 92 20.48 3.27 15.56
CA TYR A 92 21.55 2.34 15.93
C TYR A 92 22.45 2.81 17.09
N ASP A 93 22.51 4.11 17.34
CA ASP A 93 23.27 4.78 18.41
C ASP A 93 22.47 4.94 19.71
N LYS A 94 21.34 4.23 19.83
CA LYS A 94 20.40 4.26 20.96
C LYS A 94 19.57 5.54 21.11
N ASN A 95 19.78 6.55 20.25
CA ASN A 95 18.88 7.69 20.24
C ASN A 95 17.49 7.29 19.75
N SER A 96 16.45 7.92 20.28
CA SER A 96 15.07 7.72 19.82
C SER A 96 14.29 9.02 19.89
N TYR A 97 13.50 9.26 18.84
CA TYR A 97 12.68 10.46 18.70
C TYR A 97 11.25 10.11 18.36
N LYS A 98 10.30 10.91 18.85
CA LYS A 98 8.88 10.79 18.49
C LYS A 98 8.54 11.84 17.44
N TYR A 99 7.75 11.45 16.47
CA TYR A 99 7.28 12.36 15.42
C TYR A 99 5.77 12.47 15.50
N TYR A 100 5.27 13.70 15.43
CA TYR A 100 3.88 14.04 15.70
C TYR A 100 3.20 14.63 14.47
N SER A 101 1.89 14.48 14.35
CA SER A 101 1.06 15.22 13.38
C SER A 101 0.52 16.53 13.99
N GLU A 102 0.58 16.67 15.31
CA GLU A 102 0.27 17.93 15.99
C GLU A 102 1.50 18.84 15.86
N LEU A 103 1.28 20.03 15.24
CA LEU A 103 2.38 20.89 14.82
C LEU A 103 3.21 21.43 15.97
N GLY A 104 2.55 21.86 17.07
CA GLY A 104 3.24 22.43 18.23
C GLY A 104 4.20 21.42 18.87
N LYS A 105 3.71 20.19 19.12
CA LYS A 105 4.55 19.10 19.64
C LYS A 105 5.70 18.74 18.70
N MET A 106 5.44 18.78 17.38
CA MET A 106 6.48 18.47 16.41
C MET A 106 7.56 19.53 16.37
N VAL A 107 7.20 20.82 16.46
CA VAL A 107 8.15 21.93 16.55
C VAL A 107 9.00 21.80 17.80
N GLU A 108 8.38 21.56 18.96
CA GLU A 108 9.09 21.37 20.23
C GLU A 108 10.11 20.20 20.16
N GLU A 109 9.70 19.05 19.62
CA GLU A 109 10.59 17.90 19.47
C GLU A 109 11.78 18.20 18.53
N LEU A 110 11.55 18.97 17.46
CA LEU A 110 12.60 19.31 16.51
C LEU A 110 13.58 20.36 17.05
N GLU A 111 13.08 21.38 17.77
CA GLU A 111 13.95 22.38 18.41
C GLU A 111 14.78 21.77 19.54
N ASN A 112 14.25 20.77 20.27
CA ASN A 112 15.02 20.00 21.24
C ASN A 112 16.09 19.11 20.59
N LEU A 113 15.86 18.68 19.33
CA LEU A 113 16.83 17.89 18.58
C LEU A 113 17.96 18.75 18.00
N GLU A 114 17.64 19.93 17.45
CA GLU A 114 18.59 20.88 16.87
C GLU A 114 17.90 22.23 16.69
N GLU A 115 18.50 23.31 17.21
CA GLU A 115 17.97 24.68 17.10
C GLU A 115 17.75 25.07 15.62
N GLY A 116 16.58 25.61 15.32
CA GLY A 116 16.15 26.00 13.96
C GLY A 116 15.76 24.87 13.03
N LEU A 117 15.79 23.60 13.48
CA LEU A 117 15.42 22.45 12.64
C LEU A 117 13.94 22.48 12.23
N SER A 118 13.08 23.05 13.08
CA SER A 118 11.64 23.20 12.79
C SER A 118 11.39 24.05 11.55
N ILE A 119 12.20 25.06 11.27
CA ILE A 119 12.08 25.92 10.09
C ILE A 119 12.27 25.11 8.81
N HIS A 120 13.32 24.28 8.77
CA HIS A 120 13.59 23.41 7.65
C HIS A 120 12.51 22.35 7.44
N TYR A 121 11.96 21.84 8.55
CA TYR A 121 10.85 20.91 8.49
C TYR A 121 9.57 21.55 7.94
N LEU A 122 9.25 22.78 8.34
CA LEU A 122 8.09 23.52 7.82
C LEU A 122 8.25 23.84 6.33
N GLU A 123 9.45 24.19 5.90
CA GLU A 123 9.78 24.35 4.47
C GLU A 123 9.56 23.05 3.68
N PHE A 124 10.03 21.92 4.22
CA PHE A 124 9.80 20.60 3.64
C PHE A 124 8.30 20.30 3.53
N LEU A 125 7.51 20.52 4.58
CA LEU A 125 6.06 20.28 4.57
C LEU A 125 5.38 21.13 3.50
N TYR A 126 5.64 22.43 3.47
CA TYR A 126 5.04 23.33 2.50
C TYR A 126 5.31 22.89 1.05
N LYS A 127 6.60 22.73 0.70
CA LYS A 127 7.01 22.36 -0.67
C LYS A 127 6.47 20.98 -1.08
N SER A 128 6.47 20.00 -0.16
CA SER A 128 6.02 18.64 -0.47
C SER A 128 4.50 18.53 -0.51
N PHE A 129 3.79 19.33 0.27
CA PHE A 129 2.33 19.39 0.21
C PHE A 129 1.84 20.08 -1.08
N GLU A 130 2.52 21.14 -1.54
CA GLU A 130 2.25 21.74 -2.84
C GLU A 130 2.40 20.71 -3.98
N LYS A 131 3.47 19.88 -3.94
CA LYS A 131 3.64 18.77 -4.87
C LYS A 131 2.46 17.79 -4.82
N TYR A 132 1.96 17.47 -3.60
CA TYR A 132 0.80 16.60 -3.45
C TYR A 132 -0.45 17.18 -4.10
N LEU A 133 -0.79 18.45 -3.82
CA LEU A 133 -1.95 19.12 -4.39
C LEU A 133 -1.89 19.18 -5.92
N ASN A 134 -0.71 19.50 -6.46
CA ASN A 134 -0.47 19.52 -7.90
C ASN A 134 -0.57 18.10 -8.50
N SER A 135 0.05 17.10 -7.86
CA SER A 135 -0.03 15.70 -8.30
C SER A 135 -1.47 15.20 -8.30
N LYS A 136 -2.26 15.52 -7.26
CA LYS A 136 -3.67 15.15 -7.21
C LYS A 136 -4.46 15.78 -8.34
N LYS A 137 -4.39 17.10 -8.49
CA LYS A 137 -5.17 17.88 -9.47
C LYS A 137 -4.86 17.54 -10.92
N TYR A 138 -3.58 17.35 -11.26
CA TYR A 138 -3.13 17.22 -12.66
C TYR A 138 -2.89 15.78 -13.09
N PHE A 139 -2.74 14.84 -12.16
CA PHE A 139 -2.39 13.45 -12.48
C PHE A 139 -3.30 12.44 -11.79
N LEU A 140 -3.39 12.42 -10.44
CA LEU A 140 -4.04 11.33 -9.70
C LEU A 140 -5.56 11.31 -9.87
N ASP A 141 -6.21 12.48 -9.98
CA ASP A 141 -7.66 12.62 -10.16
C ASP A 141 -8.08 12.59 -11.65
N LYS A 142 -7.15 12.30 -12.57
CA LYS A 142 -7.41 12.24 -14.02
C LYS A 142 -7.30 10.79 -14.51
N PRO A 143 -8.07 10.40 -15.53
CA PRO A 143 -8.01 9.04 -16.08
C PRO A 143 -6.68 8.72 -16.79
N MET A 144 -5.95 9.75 -17.26
CA MET A 144 -4.66 9.64 -17.95
C MET A 144 -4.67 8.64 -19.12
N ILE A 145 -5.77 8.61 -19.89
CA ILE A 145 -5.95 7.72 -21.03
C ILE A 145 -5.42 8.39 -22.32
N ASN A 146 -5.58 9.71 -22.44
CA ASN A 146 -5.24 10.46 -23.64
C ASN A 146 -3.92 11.20 -23.48
N LYS A 147 -3.08 11.18 -24.54
CA LYS A 147 -1.80 11.91 -24.57
C LYS A 147 -1.96 13.42 -24.38
N GLU A 148 -3.06 13.99 -24.87
CA GLU A 148 -3.33 15.42 -24.73
C GLU A 148 -3.40 15.86 -23.27
N GLU A 149 -3.75 14.98 -22.33
CA GLU A 149 -3.80 15.33 -20.90
C GLU A 149 -2.42 15.69 -20.35
N ILE A 150 -1.37 14.96 -20.75
CA ILE A 150 0.01 15.23 -20.31
C ILE A 150 0.68 16.33 -21.14
N LEU A 151 0.24 16.58 -22.36
CA LEU A 151 0.82 17.60 -23.26
C LEU A 151 0.29 19.01 -22.98
N LYS A 152 -0.71 19.17 -22.11
CA LYS A 152 -1.17 20.51 -21.71
C LYS A 152 -0.05 21.28 -21.05
N LEU A 153 0.25 22.51 -21.56
CA LEU A 153 1.33 23.35 -21.06
C LEU A 153 1.33 23.48 -19.53
N LYS A 154 0.13 23.68 -18.93
CA LYS A 154 -0.02 23.79 -17.48
C LYS A 154 0.36 22.49 -16.74
N THR A 155 0.06 21.33 -17.30
CA THR A 155 0.45 20.01 -16.71
C THR A 155 1.96 19.84 -16.75
N ILE A 156 2.60 20.18 -17.88
CA ILE A 156 4.06 20.13 -18.06
C ILE A 156 4.75 21.08 -17.08
N THR A 157 4.28 22.33 -16.97
CA THR A 157 4.86 23.33 -16.06
C THR A 157 4.80 22.84 -14.61
N LYS A 158 3.64 22.36 -14.15
CA LYS A 158 3.48 21.84 -12.77
C LYS A 158 4.27 20.58 -12.50
N PHE A 159 4.47 19.74 -13.51
CA PHE A 159 5.38 18.61 -13.41
C PHE A 159 6.83 19.06 -13.22
N LEU A 160 7.32 19.99 -14.02
CA LEU A 160 8.70 20.51 -13.93
C LEU A 160 8.96 21.25 -12.62
N GLU A 161 8.01 22.08 -12.15
CA GLU A 161 8.08 22.77 -10.86
C GLU A 161 8.23 21.79 -9.68
N SER A 162 7.77 20.55 -9.81
CA SER A 162 7.91 19.54 -8.77
C SER A 162 9.31 18.95 -8.63
N ASN A 163 10.28 19.38 -9.46
CA ASN A 163 11.67 18.85 -9.50
C ASN A 163 11.73 17.34 -9.72
N PRO A 164 11.07 16.80 -10.75
CA PRO A 164 10.87 15.34 -10.87
C PRO A 164 12.16 14.56 -11.16
N PHE A 165 13.20 15.21 -11.65
CA PHE A 165 14.47 14.57 -12.06
C PHE A 165 15.50 14.49 -10.94
N ILE A 166 15.28 15.17 -9.81
CA ILE A 166 16.11 15.04 -8.61
C ILE A 166 15.65 13.82 -7.81
N THR A 167 16.57 13.08 -7.20
CA THR A 167 16.17 11.95 -6.36
C THR A 167 15.49 12.41 -5.07
N THR A 168 14.62 11.58 -4.50
CA THR A 168 13.98 11.84 -3.20
C THR A 168 15.03 12.17 -2.13
N SER A 169 16.10 11.37 -2.06
CA SER A 169 17.18 11.57 -1.08
C SER A 169 17.90 12.90 -1.26
N ASP A 170 18.24 13.27 -2.49
CA ASP A 170 19.00 14.50 -2.75
C ASP A 170 18.13 15.74 -2.53
N TYR A 171 16.86 15.67 -2.90
CA TYR A 171 15.91 16.74 -2.61
C TYR A 171 15.72 16.95 -1.09
N LEU A 172 15.54 15.88 -0.32
CA LEU A 172 15.41 15.99 1.14
C LEU A 172 16.69 16.56 1.76
N LYS A 173 17.89 16.12 1.30
CA LYS A 173 19.18 16.65 1.77
C LYS A 173 19.38 18.14 1.47
N SER A 174 18.76 18.67 0.41
CA SER A 174 18.87 20.09 0.10
C SER A 174 18.16 20.97 1.13
N ILE A 175 17.15 20.41 1.84
CA ILE A 175 16.34 21.12 2.84
C ILE A 175 16.78 20.71 4.26
N ILE A 176 16.89 19.42 4.55
CA ILE A 176 17.14 18.85 5.88
C ILE A 176 18.58 18.38 5.98
N LYS A 177 19.37 18.95 6.90
CA LYS A 177 20.75 18.55 7.18
C LYS A 177 20.86 17.56 8.33
N ASN A 178 19.99 17.67 9.33
CA ASN A 178 19.95 16.74 10.45
C ASN A 178 19.71 15.30 9.99
N GLN A 179 20.63 14.38 10.34
CA GLN A 179 20.62 13.01 9.82
C GLN A 179 19.49 12.16 10.40
N TYR A 180 19.03 12.43 11.61
CA TYR A 180 17.92 11.71 12.23
C TYR A 180 16.62 11.99 11.46
N LEU A 181 16.26 13.27 11.35
CA LEU A 181 15.06 13.67 10.60
C LEU A 181 15.16 13.26 9.12
N LEU A 182 16.32 13.45 8.47
CA LEU A 182 16.53 13.08 7.07
C LEU A 182 16.29 11.58 6.83
N ASN A 183 16.89 10.71 7.64
CA ASN A 183 16.77 9.27 7.49
C ASN A 183 15.33 8.80 7.74
N TYR A 184 14.62 9.41 8.69
CA TYR A 184 13.22 9.14 8.94
C TYR A 184 12.33 9.49 7.73
N LEU A 185 12.49 10.68 7.14
CA LEU A 185 11.71 11.10 5.96
C LEU A 185 12.03 10.24 4.72
N ILE A 186 13.31 9.86 4.56
CA ILE A 186 13.73 8.90 3.51
C ILE A 186 13.06 7.54 3.73
N PHE A 187 13.00 7.05 4.97
CA PHE A 187 12.36 5.76 5.25
C PHE A 187 10.89 5.75 4.85
N GLN A 188 10.14 6.81 5.17
CA GLN A 188 8.72 6.90 4.81
C GLN A 188 8.48 6.93 3.30
N SER A 189 9.35 7.58 2.52
CA SER A 189 9.21 7.64 1.06
C SER A 189 9.24 6.26 0.37
N MET A 190 9.69 5.22 1.08
CA MET A 190 9.68 3.84 0.58
C MET A 190 8.32 3.13 0.68
N TYR A 191 7.29 3.75 1.24
CA TYR A 191 5.97 3.08 1.44
C TYR A 191 5.28 2.67 0.15
N ILE A 192 5.70 3.21 -0.98
CA ILE A 192 5.24 2.80 -2.31
C ILE A 192 6.18 1.82 -3.02
N GLY A 193 7.19 1.30 -2.32
CA GLY A 193 8.12 0.30 -2.86
C GLY A 193 9.15 0.85 -3.85
N VAL A 194 9.51 2.13 -3.76
CA VAL A 194 10.57 2.77 -4.57
C VAL A 194 11.88 2.91 -3.82
N ASN A 195 12.98 3.06 -4.57
CA ASN A 195 14.29 3.36 -4.01
C ASN A 195 14.48 4.89 -3.93
N PRO A 196 14.50 5.50 -2.72
CA PRO A 196 14.58 6.95 -2.56
C PRO A 196 15.91 7.57 -3.06
N TYR A 197 16.94 6.74 -3.26
CA TYR A 197 18.22 7.15 -3.82
C TYR A 197 18.29 7.09 -5.35
N LYS A 198 17.20 6.67 -6.02
CA LYS A 198 17.13 6.56 -7.48
C LYS A 198 15.82 7.11 -8.05
N ASN A 199 14.76 7.19 -7.26
CA ASN A 199 13.45 7.62 -7.71
C ASN A 199 13.20 9.10 -7.41
N SER A 200 12.29 9.68 -8.17
CA SER A 200 11.92 11.09 -8.19
C SER A 200 11.61 11.68 -6.83
N SER A 201 11.94 12.97 -6.65
CA SER A 201 11.55 13.79 -5.50
C SER A 201 10.04 13.95 -5.33
N LEU A 202 9.24 13.58 -6.32
CA LEU A 202 7.77 13.55 -6.21
C LEU A 202 7.32 12.76 -4.98
N TYR A 203 8.04 11.70 -4.60
CA TYR A 203 7.65 10.82 -3.50
C TYR A 203 7.92 11.40 -2.10
N THR A 204 8.46 12.62 -1.99
CA THR A 204 8.49 13.38 -0.73
C THR A 204 7.10 13.79 -0.25
N LEU A 205 6.09 13.75 -1.14
CA LEU A 205 4.70 13.96 -0.75
C LEU A 205 4.21 12.92 0.29
N ILE A 206 4.78 11.70 0.30
CA ILE A 206 4.32 10.63 1.21
C ILE A 206 4.57 10.97 2.68
N PRO A 207 5.82 11.28 3.12
CA PRO A 207 6.04 11.75 4.47
C PRO A 207 5.28 13.06 4.78
N ALA A 208 5.16 14.01 3.84
CA ALA A 208 4.40 15.23 4.08
C ALA A 208 2.92 14.95 4.38
N ILE A 209 2.28 14.07 3.61
CA ILE A 209 0.88 13.67 3.83
C ILE A 209 0.70 13.02 5.21
N SER A 210 1.63 12.15 5.63
CA SER A 210 1.55 11.47 6.92
C SER A 210 1.64 12.45 8.09
N HIS A 211 2.40 13.53 7.96
CA HIS A 211 2.50 14.57 8.99
C HIS A 211 1.29 15.52 8.98
N ILE A 212 0.82 15.94 7.80
CA ILE A 212 -0.28 16.91 7.67
C ILE A 212 -1.63 16.30 8.05
N TYR A 213 -1.94 15.08 7.57
CA TYR A 213 -3.22 14.43 7.86
C TYR A 213 -3.17 13.50 9.08
N GLY A 214 -1.97 13.25 9.61
CA GLY A 214 -1.73 12.27 10.65
C GLY A 214 -1.88 10.82 10.17
N LEU A 215 -1.63 9.90 11.10
CA LEU A 215 -1.91 8.48 10.92
C LEU A 215 -3.12 8.08 11.75
N TRP A 216 -3.86 7.12 11.24
CA TRP A 216 -5.10 6.66 11.82
C TRP A 216 -5.10 5.14 11.96
N TYR A 217 -5.87 4.66 12.91
CA TYR A 217 -6.10 3.25 13.18
C TYR A 217 -7.59 2.95 13.09
N ILE A 218 -7.95 1.82 12.53
CA ILE A 218 -9.32 1.31 12.56
C ILE A 218 -9.40 0.29 13.68
N LYS A 219 -10.29 0.51 14.64
CA LYS A 219 -10.49 -0.37 15.79
C LYS A 219 -10.82 -1.80 15.35
N GLY A 220 -10.11 -2.76 15.93
CA GLY A 220 -10.17 -4.16 15.51
C GLY A 220 -9.27 -4.53 14.33
N GLY A 221 -8.39 -3.61 13.88
CA GLY A 221 -7.44 -3.79 12.78
C GLY A 221 -7.95 -3.27 11.44
N PHE A 222 -7.04 -3.09 10.49
CA PHE A 222 -7.35 -2.52 9.18
C PHE A 222 -8.36 -3.37 8.39
N TYR A 223 -8.40 -4.68 8.62
CA TYR A 223 -9.35 -5.57 7.96
C TYR A 223 -10.82 -5.24 8.28
N ASN A 224 -11.12 -4.58 9.42
CA ASN A 224 -12.47 -4.13 9.74
C ASN A 224 -13.02 -3.13 8.71
N TYR A 225 -12.16 -2.36 8.05
CA TYR A 225 -12.56 -1.53 6.92
C TYR A 225 -13.04 -2.36 5.73
N ILE A 226 -12.41 -3.50 5.46
CA ILE A 226 -12.83 -4.42 4.39
C ILE A 226 -14.20 -5.04 4.72
N GLU A 227 -14.43 -5.44 5.97
CA GLU A 227 -15.75 -5.95 6.39
C GLU A 227 -16.83 -4.86 6.30
N ALA A 228 -16.47 -3.60 6.63
CA ALA A 228 -17.37 -2.45 6.45
C ALA A 228 -17.77 -2.24 4.97
N LEU A 229 -16.81 -2.30 4.05
CA LEU A 229 -17.08 -2.19 2.60
C LEU A 229 -17.93 -3.36 2.11
N LYS A 230 -17.64 -4.58 2.58
CA LYS A 230 -18.46 -5.77 2.25
C LYS A 230 -19.90 -5.61 2.71
N LYS A 231 -20.11 -5.18 3.96
CA LYS A 231 -21.44 -4.90 4.52
C LYS A 231 -22.18 -3.88 3.65
N LEU A 232 -21.52 -2.77 3.30
CA LEU A 232 -22.08 -1.72 2.47
C LEU A 232 -22.49 -2.23 1.07
N ILE A 233 -21.67 -3.07 0.42
CA ILE A 233 -22.01 -3.67 -0.88
C ILE A 233 -23.28 -4.50 -0.80
N LEU A 234 -23.41 -5.33 0.24
CA LEU A 234 -24.62 -6.17 0.43
C LEU A 234 -25.87 -5.33 0.70
N GLU A 235 -25.77 -4.27 1.49
CA GLU A 235 -26.85 -3.32 1.75
C GLU A 235 -27.29 -2.58 0.48
N LEU A 236 -26.37 -2.30 -0.45
CA LEU A 236 -26.67 -1.70 -1.75
C LEU A 236 -27.18 -2.71 -2.80
N GLY A 237 -27.39 -3.98 -2.42
CA GLY A 237 -27.91 -5.03 -3.30
C GLY A 237 -26.86 -5.71 -4.19
N GLY A 238 -25.58 -5.46 -3.96
CA GLY A 238 -24.48 -6.13 -4.65
C GLY A 238 -24.31 -7.59 -4.23
N LYS A 239 -23.72 -8.40 -5.11
CA LYS A 239 -23.48 -9.83 -4.87
C LYS A 239 -21.99 -10.11 -4.77
N ILE A 240 -21.58 -10.95 -3.82
CA ILE A 240 -20.18 -11.36 -3.61
C ILE A 240 -20.13 -12.88 -3.54
N TYR A 241 -19.40 -13.49 -4.46
CA TYR A 241 -19.14 -14.94 -4.47
C TYR A 241 -17.66 -15.18 -4.17
N VAL A 242 -17.40 -15.72 -2.98
CA VAL A 242 -16.07 -16.19 -2.56
C VAL A 242 -15.83 -17.63 -3.05
N ASN A 243 -14.57 -18.12 -2.98
CA ASN A 243 -14.16 -19.40 -3.54
C ASN A 243 -14.59 -19.58 -5.01
N THR A 244 -14.62 -18.46 -5.75
CA THR A 244 -15.02 -18.42 -7.15
C THR A 244 -13.89 -17.78 -7.96
N GLU A 245 -13.00 -18.63 -8.46
CA GLU A 245 -11.83 -18.21 -9.21
C GLU A 245 -12.18 -17.95 -10.67
N VAL A 246 -11.92 -16.75 -11.16
CA VAL A 246 -12.00 -16.44 -12.59
C VAL A 246 -10.75 -16.99 -13.28
N GLU A 247 -10.95 -17.90 -14.21
CA GLU A 247 -9.90 -18.56 -14.99
C GLU A 247 -9.68 -17.89 -16.35
N LYS A 248 -10.70 -17.20 -16.87
CA LYS A 248 -10.63 -16.54 -18.18
C LYS A 248 -11.65 -15.43 -18.30
N ILE A 249 -11.26 -14.28 -18.85
CA ILE A 249 -12.15 -13.25 -19.38
C ILE A 249 -12.49 -13.63 -20.83
N VAL A 250 -13.78 -13.79 -21.12
CA VAL A 250 -14.25 -14.24 -22.44
C VAL A 250 -14.47 -13.02 -23.32
N ILE A 251 -13.74 -13.00 -24.44
CA ILE A 251 -13.76 -11.90 -25.41
C ILE A 251 -14.29 -12.43 -26.74
N ASN A 252 -15.21 -11.69 -27.35
CA ASN A 252 -15.72 -11.98 -28.68
C ASN A 252 -15.71 -10.70 -29.52
N LYS A 253 -15.08 -10.73 -30.70
CA LYS A 253 -14.96 -9.59 -31.65
C LYS A 253 -14.53 -8.29 -30.96
N GLY A 254 -13.49 -8.34 -30.10
CA GLY A 254 -12.95 -7.17 -29.39
C GLY A 254 -13.81 -6.63 -28.26
N LYS A 255 -14.83 -7.37 -27.79
CA LYS A 255 -15.71 -6.98 -26.68
C LYS A 255 -15.73 -8.09 -25.61
N VAL A 256 -15.78 -7.72 -24.33
CA VAL A 256 -16.05 -8.73 -23.28
C VAL A 256 -17.49 -9.21 -23.37
N ILE A 257 -17.69 -10.50 -23.11
CA ILE A 257 -19.02 -11.12 -23.05
C ILE A 257 -19.27 -11.85 -21.73
N GLY A 258 -18.27 -11.90 -20.84
CA GLY A 258 -18.36 -12.55 -19.54
C GLY A 258 -17.04 -13.14 -19.06
N VAL A 259 -17.11 -13.99 -18.06
CA VAL A 259 -15.96 -14.73 -17.51
C VAL A 259 -16.27 -16.20 -17.36
N ARG A 260 -15.22 -17.03 -17.45
CA ARG A 260 -15.24 -18.44 -17.06
C ARG A 260 -14.62 -18.56 -15.67
N THR A 261 -15.25 -19.32 -14.78
CA THR A 261 -14.75 -19.59 -13.45
C THR A 261 -14.55 -21.09 -13.22
N ASN A 262 -13.99 -21.45 -12.10
CA ASN A 262 -13.88 -22.84 -11.61
C ASN A 262 -15.23 -23.48 -11.24
N ARG A 263 -16.33 -22.72 -11.29
CA ARG A 263 -17.68 -23.20 -10.97
C ARG A 263 -18.61 -23.13 -12.18
N GLU A 264 -18.91 -21.91 -12.63
CA GLU A 264 -19.85 -21.62 -13.72
C GLU A 264 -19.39 -20.42 -14.54
N ASN A 265 -20.08 -20.17 -15.64
CA ASN A 265 -19.82 -19.02 -16.51
C ASN A 265 -20.76 -17.87 -16.17
N TYR A 266 -20.23 -16.66 -16.04
CA TYR A 266 -20.99 -15.43 -15.83
C TYR A 266 -20.95 -14.57 -17.08
N LYS A 267 -22.13 -14.10 -17.52
CA LYS A 267 -22.25 -13.19 -18.68
C LYS A 267 -22.30 -11.74 -18.23
N SER A 268 -21.55 -10.86 -18.88
CA SER A 268 -21.58 -9.41 -18.67
C SER A 268 -20.92 -8.69 -19.83
N ASP A 269 -21.41 -7.46 -20.12
CA ASP A 269 -20.82 -6.57 -21.12
C ASP A 269 -19.76 -5.63 -20.52
N ILE A 270 -19.60 -5.62 -19.20
CA ILE A 270 -18.65 -4.77 -18.46
C ILE A 270 -17.93 -5.63 -17.43
N ILE A 271 -16.60 -5.61 -17.48
CA ILE A 271 -15.75 -6.30 -16.51
C ILE A 271 -14.76 -5.31 -15.91
N VAL A 272 -14.71 -5.26 -14.58
CA VAL A 272 -13.68 -4.56 -13.81
C VAL A 272 -12.70 -5.59 -13.25
N CYS A 273 -11.49 -5.62 -13.77
CA CYS A 273 -10.46 -6.54 -13.32
C CYS A 273 -9.61 -5.91 -12.21
N ASN A 274 -9.77 -6.40 -10.98
CA ASN A 274 -8.95 -6.03 -9.83
C ASN A 274 -7.89 -7.10 -9.50
N ALA A 275 -7.71 -8.12 -10.32
CA ALA A 275 -6.53 -8.98 -10.26
C ALA A 275 -5.27 -8.17 -10.59
N ASP A 276 -4.09 -8.63 -10.13
CA ASP A 276 -2.84 -7.94 -10.48
C ASP A 276 -2.68 -7.85 -12.00
N TYR A 277 -2.46 -6.64 -12.53
CA TYR A 277 -2.54 -6.35 -13.97
C TYR A 277 -1.66 -7.28 -14.82
N PRO A 278 -0.35 -7.51 -14.48
CA PRO A 278 0.46 -8.46 -15.24
C PRO A 278 -0.09 -9.89 -15.22
N TYR A 279 -0.67 -10.32 -14.07
CA TYR A 279 -1.33 -11.63 -14.00
C TYR A 279 -2.58 -11.68 -14.89
N ALA A 280 -3.39 -10.64 -14.86
CA ALA A 280 -4.62 -10.56 -15.67
C ALA A 280 -4.32 -10.67 -17.17
N ILE A 281 -3.34 -9.89 -17.67
CA ILE A 281 -2.96 -9.89 -19.08
C ILE A 281 -2.42 -11.26 -19.51
N LYS A 282 -1.58 -11.87 -18.67
CA LYS A 282 -0.96 -13.18 -18.97
C LYS A 282 -1.96 -14.33 -18.92
N ASN A 283 -2.75 -14.40 -17.84
CA ASN A 283 -3.49 -15.62 -17.50
C ASN A 283 -4.98 -15.51 -17.81
N LEU A 284 -5.61 -14.35 -17.60
CA LEU A 284 -7.05 -14.18 -17.76
C LEU A 284 -7.43 -13.75 -19.18
N ILE A 285 -6.62 -12.90 -19.82
CA ILE A 285 -6.87 -12.36 -21.17
C ILE A 285 -6.04 -13.10 -22.20
N ARG A 286 -4.82 -13.54 -21.82
CA ARG A 286 -3.84 -14.23 -22.70
C ARG A 286 -3.42 -13.36 -23.89
N ASN A 287 -3.19 -12.07 -23.62
CA ASN A 287 -2.76 -11.12 -24.64
C ASN A 287 -1.26 -11.29 -24.95
N LYS A 288 -0.88 -11.09 -26.23
CA LYS A 288 0.52 -11.14 -26.69
C LYS A 288 1.39 -10.02 -26.10
N ASP A 289 0.78 -8.89 -25.71
CA ASP A 289 1.45 -7.73 -25.11
C ASP A 289 2.03 -8.00 -23.70
N TYR A 290 1.76 -9.18 -23.14
CA TYR A 290 2.37 -9.61 -21.88
C TYR A 290 3.91 -9.51 -21.89
N LYS A 291 4.56 -9.75 -23.03
CA LYS A 291 6.03 -9.67 -23.15
C LYS A 291 6.56 -8.27 -22.81
N GLU A 292 5.85 -7.22 -23.21
CA GLU A 292 6.24 -5.83 -22.90
C GLU A 292 6.03 -5.50 -21.43
N ILE A 293 4.96 -6.02 -20.83
CA ILE A 293 4.68 -5.86 -19.38
C ILE A 293 5.75 -6.60 -18.56
N GLU A 294 6.19 -7.76 -19.01
CA GLU A 294 7.23 -8.54 -18.31
C GLU A 294 8.59 -7.84 -18.27
N LYS A 295 8.91 -7.01 -19.30
CA LYS A 295 10.12 -6.20 -19.35
C LYS A 295 10.10 -5.01 -18.40
N GLN A 296 8.94 -4.57 -17.93
CA GLN A 296 8.80 -3.42 -17.04
C GLN A 296 9.56 -3.62 -15.72
N ASP A 297 9.85 -2.50 -15.06
CA ASP A 297 10.42 -2.50 -13.71
C ASP A 297 9.34 -2.73 -12.66
N TYR A 298 9.66 -3.52 -11.67
CA TYR A 298 8.76 -3.88 -10.58
C TYR A 298 9.25 -3.31 -9.24
N SER A 299 8.33 -3.10 -8.33
CA SER A 299 8.65 -2.69 -6.97
C SER A 299 9.42 -3.77 -6.22
N CYS A 300 10.03 -3.40 -5.11
CA CYS A 300 10.53 -4.39 -4.15
C CYS A 300 9.37 -5.20 -3.54
N SER A 301 9.74 -6.23 -2.82
CA SER A 301 8.83 -7.03 -2.00
C SER A 301 9.02 -6.74 -0.51
N VAL A 302 8.36 -7.52 0.33
CA VAL A 302 8.47 -7.44 1.79
C VAL A 302 8.64 -8.83 2.40
N PHE A 303 9.36 -8.86 3.52
CA PHE A 303 9.35 -9.95 4.48
C PHE A 303 8.68 -9.42 5.75
N ILE A 304 7.66 -10.11 6.24
CA ILE A 304 6.93 -9.71 7.45
C ILE A 304 6.96 -10.86 8.44
N MET A 305 7.34 -10.56 9.68
CA MET A 305 7.19 -11.45 10.82
C MET A 305 5.95 -11.02 11.61
N TYR A 306 5.10 -11.97 11.94
CA TYR A 306 3.95 -11.80 12.83
C TYR A 306 4.27 -12.50 14.15
N LEU A 307 4.32 -11.74 15.23
CA LEU A 307 4.72 -12.20 16.55
C LEU A 307 3.56 -12.06 17.53
N GLY A 308 3.17 -13.17 18.17
CA GLY A 308 2.33 -13.17 19.36
C GLY A 308 3.22 -13.25 20.59
N LEU A 309 3.09 -12.29 21.51
CA LEU A 309 4.03 -12.07 22.61
C LEU A 309 3.37 -12.32 23.96
N ASN A 310 4.18 -12.74 24.96
CA ASN A 310 3.71 -13.04 26.32
C ASN A 310 3.64 -11.80 27.23
N LYS A 311 4.12 -10.62 26.74
CA LYS A 311 4.04 -9.38 27.51
C LYS A 311 3.71 -8.17 26.63
N LYS A 312 3.38 -7.03 27.27
CA LYS A 312 3.18 -5.73 26.63
C LYS A 312 4.46 -4.90 26.74
N TYR A 313 4.77 -4.18 25.66
CA TYR A 313 5.92 -3.28 25.56
C TYR A 313 5.48 -1.82 25.68
N LYS A 314 5.76 -1.21 26.84
CA LYS A 314 5.30 0.16 27.15
C LYS A 314 5.92 1.24 26.24
N ASP A 315 7.17 1.02 25.82
CA ASP A 315 7.95 2.00 25.05
C ASP A 315 7.68 1.96 23.55
N LEU A 316 7.05 0.89 23.04
CA LEU A 316 6.60 0.85 21.66
C LEU A 316 5.36 1.74 21.48
N GLN A 317 5.32 2.44 20.34
CA GLN A 317 4.14 3.12 19.84
C GLN A 317 3.43 2.23 18.79
N VAL A 318 2.31 2.68 18.25
CA VAL A 318 1.60 1.92 17.19
C VAL A 318 2.52 1.69 15.99
N HIS A 319 3.23 2.72 15.57
CA HIS A 319 4.23 2.63 14.50
C HIS A 319 5.62 2.98 15.03
N ASN A 320 6.56 2.06 14.83
CA ASN A 320 7.95 2.28 15.19
C ASN A 320 8.84 1.98 13.99
N ILE A 321 9.95 2.69 13.91
CA ILE A 321 10.98 2.48 12.91
C ILE A 321 12.30 2.23 13.65
N TYR A 322 13.10 1.28 13.18
CA TYR A 322 14.49 1.14 13.58
C TYR A 322 15.39 1.42 12.38
N ILE A 323 16.26 2.40 12.53
CA ILE A 323 17.22 2.83 11.50
C ILE A 323 18.61 2.33 11.86
N ASN A 324 19.10 1.36 11.08
CA ASN A 324 20.44 0.78 11.25
C ASN A 324 21.54 1.74 10.75
N LYS A 325 22.76 1.62 11.30
CA LYS A 325 23.95 2.38 10.87
C LYS A 325 24.19 2.34 9.35
N ASN A 326 23.91 1.20 8.71
CA ASN A 326 24.07 0.99 7.27
C ASN A 326 22.76 1.27 6.48
N PHE A 327 21.96 2.24 6.91
CA PHE A 327 20.62 2.52 6.39
C PHE A 327 20.53 2.58 4.86
N LYS A 328 21.36 3.44 4.23
CA LYS A 328 21.41 3.56 2.76
C LYS A 328 21.68 2.22 2.07
N LYS A 329 22.64 1.45 2.59
CA LYS A 329 23.00 0.13 2.05
C LYS A 329 21.87 -0.87 2.24
N SER A 330 21.24 -0.88 3.41
CA SER A 330 20.08 -1.74 3.72
C SER A 330 18.94 -1.56 2.72
N ILE A 331 18.62 -0.30 2.39
CA ILE A 331 17.62 0.01 1.35
C ILE A 331 18.11 -0.49 -0.02
N GLN A 332 19.31 -0.13 -0.43
CA GLN A 332 19.82 -0.45 -1.76
C GLN A 332 19.93 -1.96 -2.01
N ASP A 333 20.25 -2.75 -0.99
CA ASP A 333 20.35 -4.21 -1.11
C ASP A 333 19.01 -4.82 -1.58
N ALA A 334 17.86 -4.34 -1.08
CA ALA A 334 16.53 -4.80 -1.49
C ALA A 334 16.24 -4.55 -2.99
N PHE A 335 16.85 -3.51 -3.59
CA PHE A 335 16.71 -3.17 -5.02
C PHE A 335 17.88 -3.68 -5.89
N LYS A 336 18.87 -4.36 -5.29
CA LYS A 336 20.01 -5.00 -5.97
C LYS A 336 19.94 -6.53 -5.88
N GLY A 337 18.79 -7.10 -5.58
CA GLY A 337 18.60 -8.54 -5.51
C GLY A 337 19.18 -9.20 -4.26
N LYS A 338 19.49 -8.46 -3.19
CA LYS A 338 20.16 -8.97 -1.98
C LYS A 338 19.31 -8.79 -0.74
N LEU A 339 19.32 -9.80 0.16
CA LEU A 339 18.77 -9.62 1.50
C LEU A 339 19.67 -8.70 2.31
N PRO A 340 19.13 -7.63 2.94
CA PRO A 340 19.92 -6.75 3.80
C PRO A 340 20.65 -7.54 4.89
N LYS A 341 21.97 -7.31 5.02
CA LYS A 341 22.75 -7.92 6.10
C LYS A 341 22.38 -7.33 7.46
N TYR A 342 22.11 -6.04 7.48
CA TYR A 342 21.72 -5.26 8.67
C TYR A 342 20.44 -4.49 8.32
N PRO A 343 19.26 -5.12 8.44
CA PRO A 343 18.02 -4.49 8.01
C PRO A 343 17.59 -3.35 8.92
N SER A 344 17.12 -2.25 8.33
CA SER A 344 16.26 -1.31 9.04
C SER A 344 14.83 -1.84 9.05
N LEU A 345 14.11 -1.62 10.14
CA LEU A 345 12.86 -2.30 10.43
C LEU A 345 11.70 -1.30 10.54
N TYR A 346 10.53 -1.72 10.08
CA TYR A 346 9.27 -1.10 10.45
C TYR A 346 8.52 -2.05 11.37
N LEU A 347 8.07 -1.55 12.54
CA LEU A 347 7.35 -2.30 13.54
C LEU A 347 5.95 -1.71 13.68
N TYR A 348 4.93 -2.57 13.55
CA TYR A 348 3.54 -2.23 13.79
C TYR A 348 3.05 -2.95 15.03
N TYR A 349 2.75 -2.16 16.08
CA TYR A 349 2.36 -2.62 17.40
C TYR A 349 0.99 -2.06 17.79
N PRO A 350 -0.08 -2.55 17.16
CA PRO A 350 -1.43 -2.02 17.39
C PRO A 350 -1.98 -2.32 18.79
N SER A 351 -1.44 -3.33 19.50
CA SER A 351 -1.78 -3.60 20.90
C SER A 351 -1.49 -2.43 21.86
N LYS A 352 -0.79 -1.38 21.38
CA LYS A 352 -0.59 -0.13 22.12
C LYS A 352 -1.90 0.59 22.42
N ILE A 353 -2.86 0.54 21.49
CA ILE A 353 -4.13 1.28 21.55
C ILE A 353 -5.36 0.38 21.44
N ASP A 354 -5.19 -0.87 21.03
CA ASP A 354 -6.29 -1.83 20.86
C ASP A 354 -5.89 -3.23 21.33
N GLU A 355 -6.31 -3.57 22.53
CA GLU A 355 -6.03 -4.89 23.12
C GLU A 355 -6.93 -5.99 22.53
N THR A 356 -8.07 -5.63 21.94
CA THR A 356 -9.07 -6.60 21.43
C THR A 356 -8.54 -7.49 20.33
N ILE A 357 -7.49 -7.03 19.62
CA ILE A 357 -6.86 -7.79 18.54
C ILE A 357 -5.83 -8.82 18.98
N SER A 358 -5.44 -8.82 20.26
CA SER A 358 -4.32 -9.64 20.75
C SER A 358 -4.71 -11.11 21.03
N GLY A 359 -6.01 -11.42 21.13
CA GLY A 359 -6.50 -12.77 21.40
C GLY A 359 -5.96 -13.34 22.71
N LYS A 360 -5.32 -14.52 22.65
CA LYS A 360 -4.70 -15.18 23.81
C LYS A 360 -3.25 -14.71 24.08
N PHE A 361 -2.71 -13.79 23.30
CA PHE A 361 -1.39 -13.19 23.53
C PHE A 361 -1.54 -11.91 24.36
N ALA A 362 -0.51 -11.57 25.13
CA ALA A 362 -0.50 -10.29 25.85
C ALA A 362 -0.42 -9.10 24.87
N SER A 363 0.26 -9.29 23.75
CA SER A 363 0.33 -8.30 22.64
C SER A 363 0.73 -8.97 21.31
N ILE A 364 0.55 -8.25 20.22
CA ILE A 364 0.98 -8.66 18.88
C ILE A 364 1.89 -7.61 18.25
N LEU A 365 2.86 -8.06 17.47
CA LEU A 365 3.82 -7.22 16.78
C LEU A 365 4.05 -7.74 15.35
N ASN A 366 3.93 -6.87 14.36
CA ASN A 366 4.37 -7.15 13.00
C ASN A 366 5.70 -6.44 12.75
N VAL A 367 6.69 -7.16 12.24
CA VAL A 367 8.01 -6.59 11.87
C VAL A 367 8.21 -6.76 10.38
N MET A 368 8.34 -5.64 9.66
CA MET A 368 8.46 -5.63 8.20
C MET A 368 9.85 -5.16 7.76
N VAL A 369 10.40 -5.86 6.77
CA VAL A 369 11.64 -5.50 6.07
C VAL A 369 11.41 -5.50 4.57
N ARG A 370 11.96 -4.52 3.86
CA ARG A 370 12.00 -4.52 2.40
C ARG A 370 13.00 -5.56 1.91
N VAL A 371 12.56 -6.39 0.96
CA VAL A 371 13.39 -7.44 0.35
C VAL A 371 13.23 -7.40 -1.17
N PRO A 372 14.13 -8.01 -1.95
CA PRO A 372 13.97 -8.10 -3.40
C PRO A 372 12.70 -8.85 -3.79
N ASN A 373 12.14 -8.49 -4.94
CA ASN A 373 11.14 -9.32 -5.61
C ASN A 373 11.79 -10.56 -6.24
N LEU A 374 10.98 -11.47 -6.77
CA LEU A 374 11.46 -12.76 -7.31
C LEU A 374 12.08 -12.64 -8.72
N LYS A 375 11.87 -11.53 -9.44
CA LYS A 375 12.51 -11.28 -10.74
C LYS A 375 13.94 -10.80 -10.57
N ASP A 376 14.16 -9.91 -9.61
CA ASP A 376 15.44 -9.20 -9.46
C ASP A 376 16.42 -9.94 -8.54
N SER A 377 16.08 -11.16 -8.08
CA SER A 377 16.94 -11.94 -7.19
C SER A 377 16.87 -13.44 -7.44
N ASN A 378 17.97 -14.13 -7.12
CA ASN A 378 18.06 -15.60 -7.13
C ASN A 378 17.84 -16.19 -5.71
N ILE A 379 17.17 -15.46 -4.81
CA ILE A 379 16.94 -15.90 -3.43
C ILE A 379 15.91 -17.02 -3.44
N ILE A 380 16.32 -18.19 -2.94
CA ILE A 380 15.42 -19.32 -2.71
C ILE A 380 14.81 -19.17 -1.32
N TRP A 381 13.52 -18.88 -1.25
CA TRP A 381 12.77 -18.70 0.00
C TRP A 381 12.36 -20.04 0.63
N ASN A 382 13.33 -20.85 1.04
CA ASN A 382 13.13 -22.06 1.82
C ASN A 382 13.19 -21.81 3.33
N LYS A 383 12.97 -22.84 4.14
CA LYS A 383 12.99 -22.74 5.63
C LYS A 383 14.32 -22.19 6.14
N ASP A 384 15.44 -22.63 5.59
CA ASP A 384 16.78 -22.17 5.99
C ASP A 384 16.99 -20.69 5.73
N THR A 385 16.65 -20.20 4.53
CA THR A 385 16.73 -18.78 4.18
C THR A 385 15.85 -17.92 5.09
N VAL A 386 14.62 -18.37 5.35
CA VAL A 386 13.68 -17.69 6.25
C VAL A 386 14.27 -17.62 7.67
N GLN A 387 14.79 -18.72 8.20
CA GLN A 387 15.37 -18.77 9.54
C GLN A 387 16.63 -17.90 9.66
N LYS A 388 17.52 -17.94 8.69
CA LYS A 388 18.71 -17.07 8.65
C LYS A 388 18.34 -15.60 8.61
N PHE A 389 17.34 -15.24 7.84
CA PHE A 389 16.88 -13.85 7.75
C PHE A 389 16.12 -13.40 9.00
N ARG A 390 15.28 -14.26 9.56
CA ARG A 390 14.65 -14.07 10.88
C ARG A 390 15.70 -13.74 11.96
N ASN A 391 16.79 -14.49 12.03
CA ASN A 391 17.83 -14.28 13.04
C ASN A 391 18.53 -12.91 12.87
N ARG A 392 18.69 -12.41 11.62
CA ARG A 392 19.16 -11.04 11.38
C ARG A 392 18.18 -10.00 11.93
N ILE A 393 16.88 -10.19 11.70
CA ILE A 393 15.82 -9.27 12.17
C ILE A 393 15.79 -9.26 13.70
N ILE A 394 15.81 -10.42 14.35
CA ILE A 394 15.83 -10.51 15.81
C ILE A 394 17.07 -9.82 16.39
N LYS A 395 18.24 -9.98 15.75
CA LYS A 395 19.45 -9.26 16.16
C LYS A 395 19.27 -7.75 16.14
N GLU A 396 18.63 -7.20 15.10
CA GLU A 396 18.36 -5.76 15.01
C GLU A 396 17.26 -5.32 15.98
N LEU A 397 16.24 -6.13 16.25
CA LEU A 397 15.22 -5.85 17.26
C LEU A 397 15.83 -5.70 18.67
N LYS A 398 16.80 -6.54 19.02
CA LYS A 398 17.51 -6.48 20.30
C LYS A 398 18.33 -5.19 20.50
N ASN A 399 18.54 -4.40 19.45
CA ASN A 399 19.16 -3.08 19.55
C ASN A 399 18.16 -1.97 19.95
N ILE A 400 16.86 -2.25 19.97
CA ILE A 400 15.81 -1.31 20.39
C ILE A 400 15.64 -1.44 21.90
N ASP A 401 15.68 -0.32 22.63
CA ASP A 401 15.53 -0.33 24.07
C ASP A 401 14.18 -0.91 24.49
N GLY A 402 14.25 -1.81 25.47
CA GLY A 402 13.11 -2.60 25.94
C GLY A 402 12.81 -3.87 25.15
N LEU A 403 13.50 -4.12 23.99
CA LEU A 403 13.36 -5.33 23.17
C LEU A 403 14.56 -6.27 23.24
N GLU A 404 15.51 -6.07 24.16
CA GLU A 404 16.75 -6.85 24.29
C GLU A 404 16.47 -8.36 24.40
N ASN A 405 15.40 -8.71 25.10
CA ASN A 405 14.99 -10.09 25.37
C ASN A 405 13.75 -10.54 24.57
N ILE A 406 13.37 -9.82 23.52
CA ILE A 406 12.12 -10.08 22.77
C ILE A 406 11.98 -11.53 22.30
N GLU A 407 13.09 -12.21 22.01
CA GLU A 407 13.08 -13.59 21.54
C GLU A 407 12.49 -14.57 22.57
N ASN A 408 12.71 -14.30 23.87
CA ASN A 408 12.16 -15.10 24.96
C ASN A 408 10.65 -14.86 25.16
N ASP A 409 10.14 -13.74 24.65
CA ASP A 409 8.76 -13.33 24.79
C ASP A 409 7.87 -13.83 23.64
N ILE A 410 8.44 -14.47 22.61
CA ILE A 410 7.71 -14.96 21.44
C ILE A 410 7.00 -16.28 21.78
N LEU A 411 5.67 -16.25 21.81
CA LEU A 411 4.81 -17.44 21.93
C LEU A 411 4.36 -17.97 20.57
N TYR A 412 4.29 -17.09 19.57
CA TYR A 412 3.89 -17.44 18.22
C TYR A 412 4.67 -16.63 17.21
N GLU A 413 5.07 -17.28 16.15
CA GLU A 413 5.77 -16.61 15.06
C GLU A 413 5.35 -17.21 13.70
N SER A 414 5.17 -16.34 12.72
CA SER A 414 4.93 -16.75 11.33
C SER A 414 5.37 -15.66 10.37
N TYR A 415 5.46 -16.00 9.08
CA TYR A 415 6.08 -15.15 8.10
C TYR A 415 5.22 -14.95 6.85
N LEU A 416 5.40 -13.80 6.21
CA LEU A 416 5.01 -13.54 4.84
C LEU A 416 6.26 -13.22 4.03
N THR A 417 6.42 -13.91 2.89
CA THR A 417 7.56 -13.77 1.98
C THR A 417 7.08 -13.42 0.57
N PRO A 418 7.97 -13.05 -0.36
CA PRO A 418 7.61 -12.83 -1.76
C PRO A 418 6.90 -14.03 -2.42
N ILE A 419 7.26 -15.26 -2.02
CA ILE A 419 6.60 -16.48 -2.50
C ILE A 419 5.12 -16.52 -2.08
N HIS A 420 4.82 -16.16 -0.83
CA HIS A 420 3.43 -16.07 -0.37
C HIS A 420 2.62 -15.02 -1.14
N LEU A 421 3.23 -13.85 -1.43
CA LEU A 421 2.57 -12.82 -2.24
C LEU A 421 2.26 -13.32 -3.66
N LYS A 422 3.20 -14.03 -4.28
CA LYS A 422 3.03 -14.62 -5.60
C LYS A 422 1.90 -15.66 -5.64
N HIS A 423 1.88 -16.59 -4.70
CA HIS A 423 0.92 -17.72 -4.76
C HIS A 423 -0.46 -17.33 -4.23
N LYS A 424 -0.52 -16.60 -3.11
CA LYS A 424 -1.81 -16.26 -2.50
C LYS A 424 -2.53 -15.14 -3.24
N PHE A 425 -1.82 -14.10 -3.68
CA PHE A 425 -2.43 -12.91 -4.28
C PHE A 425 -2.17 -12.78 -5.78
N TYR A 426 -1.51 -13.77 -6.39
CA TYR A 426 -1.08 -13.73 -7.78
C TYR A 426 -0.27 -12.46 -8.11
N ALA A 427 0.39 -11.89 -7.08
CA ALA A 427 1.24 -10.72 -7.25
C ALA A 427 2.42 -11.08 -8.16
N HIS A 428 2.51 -10.43 -9.31
CA HIS A 428 3.53 -10.72 -10.30
C HIS A 428 4.93 -10.57 -9.69
N ASN A 429 5.78 -11.56 -9.89
CA ASN A 429 7.13 -11.63 -9.29
C ASN A 429 7.15 -11.48 -7.75
N GLY A 430 6.05 -11.76 -7.05
CA GLY A 430 5.94 -11.63 -5.61
C GLY A 430 6.13 -10.20 -5.10
N THR A 431 5.82 -9.19 -5.91
CA THR A 431 5.95 -7.77 -5.54
C THR A 431 4.89 -7.37 -4.51
N ALA A 432 5.29 -6.52 -3.56
CA ALA A 432 4.34 -5.98 -2.59
C ALA A 432 3.50 -4.84 -3.17
N PHE A 433 4.06 -4.06 -4.11
CA PHE A 433 3.50 -2.80 -4.58
C PHE A 433 3.21 -2.77 -6.10
N GLY A 434 3.36 -3.90 -6.81
CA GLY A 434 3.11 -4.01 -8.25
C GLY A 434 4.22 -3.40 -9.10
N LEU A 435 3.86 -2.81 -10.25
CA LEU A 435 4.78 -2.09 -11.12
C LEU A 435 5.47 -0.92 -10.39
N SER A 436 6.75 -0.69 -10.67
CA SER A 436 7.52 0.40 -10.09
C SER A 436 6.92 1.77 -10.47
N HIS A 437 7.20 2.79 -9.65
CA HIS A 437 6.80 4.17 -9.90
C HIS A 437 7.98 5.00 -10.45
N LYS A 438 8.70 4.48 -11.43
CA LYS A 438 9.62 5.29 -12.23
C LYS A 438 8.84 6.27 -13.09
N LEU A 439 9.43 7.41 -13.45
CA LEU A 439 8.75 8.47 -14.22
C LEU A 439 8.15 7.94 -15.54
N ASN A 440 8.87 7.05 -16.22
CA ASN A 440 8.40 6.39 -17.45
C ASN A 440 7.40 5.25 -17.22
N GLN A 441 6.94 5.01 -15.99
CA GLN A 441 5.93 4.02 -15.59
C GLN A 441 4.88 4.62 -14.67
N THR A 442 4.67 5.94 -14.74
CA THR A 442 3.66 6.64 -13.91
C THR A 442 2.74 7.50 -14.79
N ALA A 443 1.63 7.94 -14.25
CA ALA A 443 0.59 8.72 -14.95
C ALA A 443 0.18 8.04 -16.27
N TYR A 444 0.24 8.72 -17.40
CA TYR A 444 -0.10 8.19 -18.72
C TYR A 444 0.71 6.95 -19.13
N PHE A 445 1.97 6.85 -18.69
CA PHE A 445 2.85 5.71 -19.01
C PHE A 445 2.60 4.47 -18.17
N ARG A 446 1.70 4.55 -17.20
CA ARG A 446 1.26 3.39 -16.42
C ARG A 446 0.11 2.69 -17.15
N PRO A 447 -0.07 1.36 -17.03
CA PRO A 447 -1.23 0.69 -17.61
C PRO A 447 -2.52 1.43 -17.28
N HIS A 448 -3.32 1.68 -18.32
CA HIS A 448 -4.54 2.47 -18.22
C HIS A 448 -5.63 1.76 -17.40
N ILE A 449 -6.61 2.53 -16.93
CA ILE A 449 -7.79 2.02 -16.23
C ILE A 449 -8.81 1.36 -17.17
N LYS A 450 -8.66 1.52 -18.48
CA LYS A 450 -9.50 0.97 -19.54
C LYS A 450 -8.62 0.29 -20.57
N ASP A 451 -9.05 -0.87 -21.06
CA ASP A 451 -8.34 -1.55 -22.14
C ASP A 451 -8.52 -0.80 -23.46
N ASP A 452 -7.41 -0.57 -24.17
CA ASP A 452 -7.41 0.20 -25.41
C ASP A 452 -8.01 -0.59 -26.59
N ASN A 453 -7.98 -1.95 -26.52
CA ASN A 453 -8.37 -2.85 -27.61
C ASN A 453 -9.62 -3.67 -27.30
N ILE A 454 -10.02 -3.78 -26.02
CA ILE A 454 -11.12 -4.64 -25.59
C ILE A 454 -12.23 -3.79 -24.97
N LYS A 455 -13.30 -3.61 -25.70
CA LYS A 455 -14.48 -2.85 -25.23
C LYS A 455 -15.12 -3.51 -24.02
N GLY A 456 -15.41 -2.69 -22.99
CA GLY A 456 -16.05 -3.13 -21.76
C GLY A 456 -15.11 -3.71 -20.71
N LEU A 457 -13.77 -3.70 -20.95
CA LEU A 457 -12.77 -4.15 -19.99
C LEU A 457 -12.10 -2.97 -19.31
N TYR A 458 -12.13 -2.99 -17.96
CA TYR A 458 -11.53 -1.97 -17.11
C TYR A 458 -10.63 -2.61 -16.06
N TYR A 459 -9.67 -1.84 -15.54
CA TYR A 459 -8.70 -2.30 -14.57
C TYR A 459 -8.62 -1.36 -13.36
N ILE A 460 -8.38 -1.94 -12.19
CA ILE A 460 -8.11 -1.21 -10.96
C ILE A 460 -7.12 -1.99 -10.10
N GLY A 461 -6.12 -1.33 -9.56
CA GLY A 461 -5.17 -1.98 -8.66
C GLY A 461 -3.82 -1.30 -8.60
N SER A 462 -2.86 -1.94 -7.91
CA SER A 462 -1.54 -1.36 -7.65
C SER A 462 -0.67 -1.19 -8.90
N SER A 463 -0.94 -1.94 -9.97
CA SER A 463 -0.14 -1.93 -11.21
C SER A 463 -0.76 -1.07 -12.32
N THR A 464 -1.95 -0.52 -12.12
CA THR A 464 -2.64 0.38 -13.07
C THR A 464 -2.61 1.83 -12.57
N HIS A 465 -2.95 2.77 -13.42
CA HIS A 465 -3.17 4.16 -13.00
C HIS A 465 -4.32 4.25 -11.97
N PRO A 466 -4.24 5.10 -10.91
CA PRO A 466 -3.19 6.06 -10.58
C PRO A 466 -1.95 5.45 -9.88
N GLY A 467 -2.01 4.22 -9.40
CA GLY A 467 -0.89 3.54 -8.80
C GLY A 467 -1.21 2.80 -7.49
N ASN A 468 -0.19 2.46 -6.73
CA ASN A 468 -0.33 1.74 -5.48
C ASN A 468 -0.59 2.68 -4.28
N GLY A 469 -1.01 2.07 -3.19
CA GLY A 469 -1.43 2.73 -1.95
C GLY A 469 -2.94 2.57 -1.75
N VAL A 470 -3.36 2.21 -0.53
CA VAL A 470 -4.79 1.92 -0.28
C VAL A 470 -5.65 3.14 -0.60
N SER A 471 -5.31 4.34 -0.10
CA SER A 471 -6.03 5.57 -0.40
C SER A 471 -6.02 5.93 -1.89
N VAL A 472 -4.88 5.74 -2.57
CA VAL A 472 -4.74 6.00 -4.01
C VAL A 472 -5.64 5.09 -4.83
N ILE A 473 -5.78 3.81 -4.44
CA ILE A 473 -6.65 2.85 -5.12
C ILE A 473 -8.13 3.17 -4.84
N ILE A 474 -8.48 3.60 -3.63
CA ILE A 474 -9.84 4.05 -3.29
C ILE A 474 -10.25 5.24 -4.17
N ASP A 475 -9.40 6.27 -4.27
CA ASP A 475 -9.64 7.41 -5.16
C ASP A 475 -9.69 6.98 -6.64
N GLY A 476 -8.76 6.13 -7.07
CA GLY A 476 -8.71 5.58 -8.44
C GLY A 476 -9.97 4.82 -8.83
N SER A 477 -10.65 4.17 -7.88
CA SER A 477 -11.91 3.47 -8.17
C SER A 477 -13.04 4.42 -8.57
N LYS A 478 -13.00 5.69 -8.16
CA LYS A 478 -13.92 6.73 -8.63
C LYS A 478 -13.71 7.02 -10.10
N ILE A 479 -12.46 7.17 -10.52
CA ILE A 479 -12.10 7.41 -11.92
C ILE A 479 -12.59 6.26 -12.81
N VAL A 480 -12.41 5.01 -12.36
CA VAL A 480 -12.88 3.82 -13.09
C VAL A 480 -14.41 3.80 -13.18
N ALA A 481 -15.12 4.05 -12.08
CA ALA A 481 -16.58 4.09 -12.08
C ALA A 481 -17.12 5.21 -12.98
N ASP A 482 -16.51 6.39 -12.95
CA ASP A 482 -16.90 7.52 -13.80
C ASP A 482 -16.64 7.23 -15.29
N GLU A 483 -15.53 6.55 -15.63
CA GLU A 483 -15.23 6.17 -17.02
C GLU A 483 -16.21 5.11 -17.55
N ILE A 484 -16.64 4.16 -16.72
CA ILE A 484 -17.67 3.17 -17.07
C ILE A 484 -19.01 3.87 -17.37
N CYS A 485 -19.35 4.93 -16.65
CA CYS A 485 -20.61 5.65 -16.84
C CYS A 485 -20.65 6.51 -18.10
N LYS A 486 -19.49 6.88 -18.67
CA LYS A 486 -19.41 7.63 -19.95
C LYS A 486 -19.67 6.75 -21.18
N GLY A 487 -19.51 5.43 -21.07
CA GLY A 487 -19.66 4.44 -22.16
C GLY A 487 -20.83 3.52 -21.97
#